data_1526a5454b57c114b9e39b29da2feb10
#
_entry.id   1526a5454b57c114b9e39b29da2feb10
#
_cell.length_a   1.000
_cell.length_b   1.000
_cell.length_c   1.000
_cell.angle_alpha   90.00
_cell.angle_beta   90.00
_cell.angle_gamma   90.00
#
_symmetry.space_group_name_H-M   'P 1'
#
loop_
_entity.id
_entity.type
_entity.pdbx_description
1 polymer ?
#
loop_
_entity_poly.entity_id
_entity_poly.type
_entity_poly.pdbx_seq_one_letter_code
_entity_poly.pdbx_strand_id
1 'polypeptide(L)'
;MKLKRFLKQETVLSVAAVLAVLSMFFVPPDADYLCYIDLRTLAILFSLMTIMAGLRRQGVFDRMGRALLARTGSTLQLVLVLVGLCFFGSMIITNDVSLLTFVPFTFVVLSGLAPDTRRALTIPVVCMQTIAANLGSMLTPIGNPQNLYLYGKSGMSMAEFLLLMFPYTVVSLLLLVGWAVAVCRKQASSCIGALPEQPNTTADRKIILLDAVLFEVCLLAVVRVLPYGVAFAAVLVCTLCADRSTLRNVDYSLLLTFVAFFIFIGNLGRIPAFSGWLQAILAGREVLVAVLASQVTSNVPAALLLSGFTDETAALIIGTNLGGLGTLIASMASLISYRQIARELPEEKGRYFKLFTLSNLIFLVILLAEWRIIGR
;
A
#
# COMPACT_ATOMS: atom_id res chain seq x y z
N MET A 1 23.44 6.25 19.86
CA MET A 1 23.03 4.95 19.28
C MET A 1 21.53 4.89 18.90
N LYS A 2 20.59 5.38 19.76
CA LYS A 2 19.13 5.36 19.49
C LYS A 2 18.73 6.19 18.24
N LEU A 3 19.26 7.41 18.05
CA LEU A 3 18.94 8.29 16.93
C LEU A 3 19.33 7.66 15.56
N LYS A 4 20.54 7.11 15.45
CA LYS A 4 20.99 6.45 14.19
C LYS A 4 20.10 5.23 13.84
N ARG A 5 19.59 4.53 14.84
CA ARG A 5 18.67 3.40 14.65
C ARG A 5 17.30 3.90 14.18
N PHE A 6 16.79 4.95 14.79
CA PHE A 6 15.53 5.61 14.39
C PHE A 6 15.61 6.11 12.94
N LEU A 7 16.64 6.87 12.57
CA LEU A 7 16.84 7.39 11.20
C LEU A 7 16.91 6.28 10.14
N LYS A 8 17.47 5.10 10.51
CA LYS A 8 17.51 3.93 9.61
C LYS A 8 16.19 3.19 9.50
N GLN A 9 15.39 3.21 10.57
CA GLN A 9 14.08 2.54 10.58
C GLN A 9 13.02 3.40 9.90
N GLU A 10 13.03 4.72 10.17
CA GLU A 10 12.06 5.71 9.68
C GLU A 10 12.71 6.67 8.67
N THR A 11 13.30 6.09 7.62
CA THR A 11 14.07 6.88 6.63
C THR A 11 13.20 7.90 5.91
N VAL A 12 11.97 7.53 5.51
CA VAL A 12 11.06 8.41 4.76
C VAL A 12 10.63 9.59 5.64
N LEU A 13 10.22 9.33 6.90
CA LEU A 13 9.91 10.38 7.86
C LEU A 13 11.10 11.31 8.09
N SER A 14 12.29 10.72 8.25
CA SER A 14 13.51 11.52 8.49
C SER A 14 13.82 12.45 7.34
N VAL A 15 13.73 11.96 6.10
CA VAL A 15 13.92 12.78 4.89
C VAL A 15 12.85 13.86 4.79
N ALA A 16 11.56 13.50 4.99
CA ALA A 16 10.46 14.44 4.95
C ALA A 16 10.62 15.57 5.99
N ALA A 17 11.00 15.22 7.22
CA ALA A 17 11.24 16.19 8.29
C ALA A 17 12.40 17.13 7.96
N VAL A 18 13.51 16.61 7.43
CA VAL A 18 14.65 17.44 6.98
C VAL A 18 14.24 18.37 5.86
N LEU A 19 13.51 17.89 4.85
CA LEU A 19 13.02 18.72 3.75
C LEU A 19 12.06 19.81 4.24
N ALA A 20 11.14 19.48 5.16
CA ALA A 20 10.24 20.44 5.79
C ALA A 20 11.04 21.55 6.51
N VAL A 21 12.02 21.16 7.34
CA VAL A 21 12.86 22.13 8.07
C VAL A 21 13.70 22.98 7.11
N LEU A 22 14.29 22.37 6.08
CA LEU A 22 15.06 23.14 5.08
C LEU A 22 14.18 24.13 4.33
N SER A 23 12.94 23.77 4.02
CA SER A 23 12.01 24.69 3.34
C SER A 23 11.62 25.91 4.19
N MET A 24 11.68 25.80 5.54
CA MET A 24 11.41 26.90 6.46
C MET A 24 12.43 28.04 6.38
N PHE A 25 13.64 27.76 5.86
CA PHE A 25 14.64 28.83 5.62
C PHE A 25 14.29 29.71 4.42
N PHE A 26 13.51 29.19 3.46
CA PHE A 26 13.04 29.92 2.30
C PHE A 26 11.67 30.58 2.54
N VAL A 27 10.81 29.89 3.30
CA VAL A 27 9.48 30.37 3.68
C VAL A 27 9.36 30.24 5.19
N PRO A 28 9.59 31.34 5.97
CA PRO A 28 9.51 31.29 7.43
C PRO A 28 8.12 30.84 7.92
N PRO A 29 8.06 30.12 9.06
CA PRO A 29 6.78 29.71 9.66
C PRO A 29 5.82 30.86 9.91
N ASP A 30 4.60 30.72 9.41
CA ASP A 30 3.50 31.66 9.59
C ASP A 30 2.17 30.91 9.83
N ALA A 31 1.05 31.63 9.91
CA ALA A 31 -0.27 31.05 10.14
C ALA A 31 -0.74 30.14 8.99
N ASP A 32 -0.24 30.35 7.76
CA ASP A 32 -0.62 29.58 6.57
C ASP A 32 -0.15 28.11 6.65
N TYR A 33 0.87 27.82 7.48
CA TYR A 33 1.34 26.44 7.70
C TYR A 33 0.23 25.50 8.20
N LEU A 34 -0.72 26.00 8.98
CA LEU A 34 -1.86 25.21 9.44
C LEU A 34 -2.82 24.88 8.28
N CYS A 35 -2.89 25.76 7.27
CA CYS A 35 -3.72 25.56 6.09
C CYS A 35 -3.15 24.53 5.12
N TYR A 36 -1.83 24.22 5.20
CA TYR A 36 -1.22 23.17 4.36
C TYR A 36 -1.64 21.77 4.74
N ILE A 37 -2.03 21.58 6.02
CA ILE A 37 -2.27 20.25 6.59
C ILE A 37 -3.68 19.78 6.21
N ASP A 38 -3.76 18.73 5.41
CA ASP A 38 -5.03 18.05 5.10
C ASP A 38 -5.49 17.17 6.28
N LEU A 39 -6.23 17.80 7.18
CA LEU A 39 -6.79 17.14 8.37
C LEU A 39 -7.76 16.00 8.00
N ARG A 40 -8.49 16.13 6.88
CA ARG A 40 -9.40 15.09 6.42
C ARG A 40 -8.65 13.80 6.10
N THR A 41 -7.61 13.89 5.28
CA THR A 41 -6.77 12.74 4.93
C THR A 41 -6.13 12.12 6.18
N LEU A 42 -5.55 12.92 7.07
CA LEU A 42 -4.92 12.40 8.29
C LEU A 42 -5.92 11.70 9.22
N ALA A 43 -7.11 12.27 9.42
CA ALA A 43 -8.14 11.70 10.27
C ALA A 43 -8.66 10.36 9.72
N ILE A 44 -8.90 10.27 8.41
CA ILE A 44 -9.37 9.04 7.77
C ILE A 44 -8.25 7.98 7.77
N LEU A 45 -7.00 8.34 7.45
CA LEU A 45 -5.85 7.42 7.52
C LEU A 45 -5.68 6.85 8.92
N PHE A 46 -5.67 7.70 9.96
CA PHE A 46 -5.59 7.26 11.34
C PHE A 46 -6.72 6.28 11.68
N SER A 47 -7.96 6.60 11.29
CA SER A 47 -9.13 5.80 11.59
C SER A 47 -9.04 4.42 10.93
N LEU A 48 -8.74 4.37 9.64
CA LEU A 48 -8.58 3.12 8.90
C LEU A 48 -7.41 2.27 9.45
N MET A 49 -6.27 2.89 9.73
CA MET A 49 -5.11 2.18 10.33
C MET A 49 -5.45 1.60 11.71
N THR A 50 -6.21 2.33 12.53
CA THR A 50 -6.64 1.87 13.85
C THR A 50 -7.54 0.64 13.73
N ILE A 51 -8.56 0.69 12.87
CA ILE A 51 -9.48 -0.43 12.64
C ILE A 51 -8.74 -1.65 12.10
N MET A 52 -7.85 -1.45 11.10
CA MET A 52 -7.07 -2.55 10.53
C MET A 52 -6.12 -3.18 11.54
N ALA A 53 -5.52 -2.37 12.43
CA ALA A 53 -4.70 -2.89 13.53
C ALA A 53 -5.54 -3.73 14.52
N GLY A 54 -6.78 -3.33 14.82
CA GLY A 54 -7.73 -4.09 15.63
C GLY A 54 -8.06 -5.45 15.00
N LEU A 55 -8.55 -5.45 13.76
CA LEU A 55 -8.91 -6.67 13.02
C LEU A 55 -7.71 -7.63 12.88
N ARG A 56 -6.51 -7.10 12.63
CA ARG A 56 -5.28 -7.88 12.55
C ARG A 56 -4.95 -8.54 13.89
N ARG A 57 -5.04 -7.83 15.00
CA ARG A 57 -4.83 -8.37 16.35
C ARG A 57 -5.80 -9.49 16.70
N GLN A 58 -7.05 -9.37 16.24
CA GLN A 58 -8.07 -10.41 16.40
C GLN A 58 -7.85 -11.60 15.46
N GLY A 59 -6.82 -11.62 14.62
CA GLY A 59 -6.49 -12.71 13.69
C GLY A 59 -7.54 -12.94 12.60
N VAL A 60 -8.32 -11.92 12.24
CA VAL A 60 -9.38 -12.04 11.22
C VAL A 60 -8.79 -12.45 9.88
N PHE A 61 -7.69 -11.82 9.46
CA PHE A 61 -7.07 -12.08 8.17
C PHE A 61 -6.39 -13.45 8.10
N ASP A 62 -5.80 -13.92 9.20
CA ASP A 62 -5.21 -15.26 9.28
C ASP A 62 -6.29 -16.35 9.17
N ARG A 63 -7.44 -16.17 9.84
CA ARG A 63 -8.57 -17.09 9.73
C ARG A 63 -9.16 -17.13 8.33
N MET A 64 -9.31 -15.96 7.70
CA MET A 64 -9.79 -15.86 6.31
C MET A 64 -8.83 -16.59 5.36
N GLY A 65 -7.52 -16.35 5.49
CA GLY A 65 -6.51 -17.03 4.69
C GLY A 65 -6.57 -18.55 4.84
N ARG A 66 -6.67 -19.08 6.08
CA ARG A 66 -6.79 -20.51 6.35
C ARG A 66 -8.07 -21.12 5.77
N ALA A 67 -9.21 -20.43 5.92
CA ALA A 67 -10.49 -20.91 5.40
C ALA A 67 -10.46 -21.04 3.86
N LEU A 68 -9.79 -20.12 3.18
CA LEU A 68 -9.63 -20.19 1.72
C LEU A 68 -8.65 -21.29 1.32
N LEU A 69 -7.54 -21.43 2.04
CA LEU A 69 -6.54 -22.47 1.75
C LEU A 69 -7.04 -23.88 2.03
N ALA A 70 -7.92 -24.07 3.02
CA ALA A 70 -8.53 -25.38 3.30
C ALA A 70 -9.33 -25.95 2.11
N ARG A 71 -9.66 -25.12 1.13
CA ARG A 71 -10.38 -25.51 -0.09
C ARG A 71 -9.47 -25.76 -1.30
N THR A 72 -8.15 -25.63 -1.13
CA THR A 72 -7.20 -25.81 -2.24
C THR A 72 -6.76 -27.27 -2.35
N GLY A 73 -6.85 -27.84 -3.55
CA GLY A 73 -6.46 -29.22 -3.85
C GLY A 73 -5.21 -29.34 -4.74
N SER A 74 -4.66 -28.20 -5.21
CA SER A 74 -3.48 -28.20 -6.10
C SER A 74 -2.53 -27.05 -5.80
N THR A 75 -1.25 -27.22 -6.19
CA THR A 75 -0.22 -26.19 -6.05
C THR A 75 -0.59 -24.87 -6.75
N LEU A 76 -1.24 -24.95 -7.91
CA LEU A 76 -1.70 -23.75 -8.62
C LEU A 76 -2.80 -23.02 -7.83
N GLN A 77 -3.81 -23.76 -7.32
CA GLN A 77 -4.87 -23.16 -6.49
C GLN A 77 -4.28 -22.50 -5.24
N LEU A 78 -3.31 -23.15 -4.59
CA LEU A 78 -2.59 -22.60 -3.45
C LEU A 78 -1.93 -21.25 -3.79
N VAL A 79 -1.16 -21.20 -4.87
CA VAL A 79 -0.47 -19.96 -5.31
C VAL A 79 -1.50 -18.88 -5.67
N LEU A 80 -2.56 -19.22 -6.39
CA LEU A 80 -3.61 -18.27 -6.75
C LEU A 80 -4.32 -17.71 -5.52
N VAL A 81 -4.59 -18.53 -4.50
CA VAL A 81 -5.18 -18.06 -3.24
C VAL A 81 -4.22 -17.14 -2.50
N LEU A 82 -2.93 -17.50 -2.37
CA LEU A 82 -1.94 -16.66 -1.69
C LEU A 82 -1.74 -15.30 -2.38
N VAL A 83 -1.68 -15.28 -3.69
CA VAL A 83 -1.57 -14.05 -4.50
C VAL A 83 -2.89 -13.26 -4.45
N GLY A 84 -4.03 -13.94 -4.58
CA GLY A 84 -5.37 -13.35 -4.50
C GLY A 84 -5.65 -12.70 -3.16
N LEU A 85 -5.20 -13.28 -2.04
CA LEU A 85 -5.28 -12.68 -0.71
C LEU A 85 -4.58 -11.32 -0.64
N CYS A 86 -3.40 -11.20 -1.27
CA CYS A 86 -2.71 -9.92 -1.36
C CYS A 86 -3.41 -8.96 -2.32
N PHE A 87 -3.90 -9.45 -3.48
CA PHE A 87 -4.53 -8.62 -4.50
C PHE A 87 -5.86 -8.04 -4.01
N PHE A 88 -6.80 -8.89 -3.63
CA PHE A 88 -8.13 -8.46 -3.17
C PHE A 88 -8.10 -7.90 -1.75
N GLY A 89 -7.26 -8.46 -0.89
CA GLY A 89 -7.07 -7.95 0.48
C GLY A 89 -6.59 -6.50 0.46
N SER A 90 -5.61 -6.16 -0.37
CA SER A 90 -5.07 -4.80 -0.43
C SER A 90 -6.06 -3.72 -0.90
N MET A 91 -7.16 -4.11 -1.54
CA MET A 91 -8.24 -3.17 -1.89
C MET A 91 -8.98 -2.63 -0.65
N ILE A 92 -8.89 -3.36 0.47
CA ILE A 92 -9.66 -3.07 1.69
C ILE A 92 -8.73 -2.73 2.87
N ILE A 93 -7.63 -3.52 3.06
CA ILE A 93 -6.77 -3.44 4.24
C ILE A 93 -5.44 -2.74 4.01
N THR A 94 -5.27 -2.06 2.91
CA THR A 94 -4.04 -1.45 2.37
C THR A 94 -2.97 -2.46 1.92
N ASN A 95 -2.13 -2.02 0.99
CA ASN A 95 -1.04 -2.84 0.45
C ASN A 95 -0.03 -3.26 1.53
N ASP A 96 0.34 -2.34 2.42
CA ASP A 96 1.35 -2.59 3.47
C ASP A 96 0.85 -3.62 4.48
N VAL A 97 -0.37 -3.45 4.99
CA VAL A 97 -1.00 -4.40 5.94
C VAL A 97 -1.20 -5.76 5.30
N SER A 98 -1.59 -5.80 4.03
CA SER A 98 -1.74 -7.04 3.27
C SER A 98 -0.44 -7.83 3.23
N LEU A 99 0.69 -7.19 2.89
CA LEU A 99 2.00 -7.85 2.84
C LEU A 99 2.54 -8.23 4.21
N LEU A 100 2.37 -7.36 5.22
CA LEU A 100 2.75 -7.66 6.60
C LEU A 100 2.00 -8.87 7.17
N THR A 101 0.82 -9.17 6.64
CA THR A 101 0.00 -10.29 7.09
C THR A 101 0.24 -11.54 6.23
N PHE A 102 0.10 -11.43 4.91
CA PHE A 102 0.04 -12.59 4.05
C PHE A 102 1.42 -13.12 3.59
N VAL A 103 2.48 -12.32 3.59
CA VAL A 103 3.81 -12.84 3.24
C VAL A 103 4.38 -13.76 4.34
N PRO A 104 4.36 -13.41 5.66
CA PRO A 104 4.71 -14.38 6.71
C PRO A 104 3.84 -15.63 6.68
N PHE A 105 2.54 -15.46 6.43
CA PHE A 105 1.61 -16.57 6.30
C PHE A 105 2.01 -17.50 5.13
N THR A 106 2.48 -16.95 4.01
CA THR A 106 2.98 -17.72 2.87
C THR A 106 4.18 -18.60 3.24
N PHE A 107 5.13 -18.10 4.03
CA PHE A 107 6.25 -18.94 4.48
C PHE A 107 5.77 -20.15 5.30
N VAL A 108 4.80 -19.93 6.18
CA VAL A 108 4.20 -21.02 6.98
C VAL A 108 3.50 -22.04 6.08
N VAL A 109 2.70 -21.58 5.12
CA VAL A 109 1.94 -22.45 4.21
C VAL A 109 2.89 -23.25 3.31
N LEU A 110 3.87 -22.60 2.71
CA LEU A 110 4.82 -23.26 1.81
C LEU A 110 5.77 -24.22 2.56
N SER A 111 5.93 -24.07 3.87
CA SER A 111 6.72 -25.03 4.67
C SER A 111 6.13 -26.45 4.69
N GLY A 112 4.83 -26.57 4.43
CA GLY A 112 4.13 -27.87 4.29
C GLY A 112 4.32 -28.58 2.95
N LEU A 113 4.99 -27.93 1.98
CA LEU A 113 5.30 -28.54 0.67
C LEU A 113 6.64 -29.27 0.69
N ALA A 114 6.83 -30.19 -0.29
CA ALA A 114 8.12 -30.83 -0.52
C ALA A 114 9.25 -29.80 -0.69
N PRO A 115 10.47 -30.06 -0.17
CA PRO A 115 11.56 -29.07 -0.13
C PRO A 115 11.88 -28.43 -1.48
N ASP A 116 11.90 -29.23 -2.56
CA ASP A 116 12.20 -28.75 -3.93
C ASP A 116 11.09 -27.80 -4.44
N THR A 117 9.82 -28.18 -4.25
CA THR A 117 8.67 -27.37 -4.62
C THR A 117 8.64 -26.06 -3.82
N ARG A 118 8.88 -26.13 -2.50
CA ARG A 118 8.99 -24.95 -1.64
C ARG A 118 10.06 -23.99 -2.13
N ARG A 119 11.29 -24.50 -2.38
CA ARG A 119 12.41 -23.69 -2.87
C ARG A 119 12.13 -23.04 -4.22
N ALA A 120 11.43 -23.75 -5.10
CA ALA A 120 11.07 -23.24 -6.42
C ALA A 120 9.99 -22.14 -6.33
N LEU A 121 9.02 -22.26 -5.43
CA LEU A 121 7.84 -21.37 -5.36
C LEU A 121 8.03 -20.15 -4.46
N THR A 122 8.81 -20.24 -3.37
CA THR A 122 8.82 -19.18 -2.34
C THR A 122 9.15 -17.81 -2.92
N ILE A 123 10.23 -17.68 -3.68
CA ILE A 123 10.63 -16.39 -4.25
C ILE A 123 9.63 -15.87 -5.29
N PRO A 124 9.20 -16.66 -6.30
CA PRO A 124 8.18 -16.19 -7.23
C PRO A 124 6.86 -15.79 -6.57
N VAL A 125 6.37 -16.57 -5.61
CA VAL A 125 5.11 -16.28 -4.91
C VAL A 125 5.19 -14.97 -4.13
N VAL A 126 6.28 -14.73 -3.38
CA VAL A 126 6.44 -13.46 -2.65
C VAL A 126 6.61 -12.27 -3.60
N CYS A 127 7.29 -12.44 -4.75
CA CYS A 127 7.32 -11.40 -5.79
C CYS A 127 5.91 -11.12 -6.35
N MET A 128 5.13 -12.16 -6.68
CA MET A 128 3.75 -12.01 -7.14
C MET A 128 2.88 -11.33 -6.09
N GLN A 129 2.99 -11.71 -4.81
CA GLN A 129 2.24 -11.07 -3.72
C GLN A 129 2.57 -9.58 -3.57
N THR A 130 3.84 -9.20 -3.75
CA THR A 130 4.25 -7.80 -3.66
C THR A 130 3.63 -6.97 -4.78
N ILE A 131 3.69 -7.47 -6.02
CA ILE A 131 3.04 -6.83 -7.17
C ILE A 131 1.52 -6.83 -6.99
N ALA A 132 0.95 -7.95 -6.53
CA ALA A 132 -0.48 -8.10 -6.28
C ALA A 132 -1.00 -7.08 -5.25
N ALA A 133 -0.27 -6.86 -4.15
CA ALA A 133 -0.65 -5.88 -3.14
C ALA A 133 -0.59 -4.44 -3.69
N ASN A 134 0.44 -4.09 -4.46
CA ASN A 134 0.55 -2.76 -5.07
C ASN A 134 -0.55 -2.52 -6.11
N LEU A 135 -0.79 -3.49 -7.01
CA LEU A 135 -1.73 -3.32 -8.11
C LEU A 135 -3.19 -3.61 -7.72
N GLY A 136 -3.43 -4.44 -6.70
CA GLY A 136 -4.78 -4.60 -6.14
C GLY A 136 -5.23 -3.34 -5.42
N SER A 137 -4.37 -2.78 -4.58
CA SER A 137 -4.68 -1.58 -3.80
C SER A 137 -5.02 -0.34 -4.63
N MET A 138 -4.63 -0.31 -5.90
CA MET A 138 -4.91 0.84 -6.76
C MET A 138 -6.39 0.99 -7.13
N LEU A 139 -7.20 -0.08 -7.05
CA LEU A 139 -8.61 -0.05 -7.44
C LEU A 139 -9.45 0.85 -6.53
N THR A 140 -9.12 0.94 -5.25
CA THR A 140 -9.93 1.66 -4.27
C THR A 140 -9.20 2.85 -3.66
N PRO A 141 -9.91 3.91 -3.25
CA PRO A 141 -9.28 5.04 -2.54
C PRO A 141 -8.64 4.63 -1.21
N ILE A 142 -9.15 3.60 -0.53
CA ILE A 142 -8.65 3.13 0.76
C ILE A 142 -7.50 2.12 0.65
N GLY A 143 -7.22 1.60 -0.54
CA GLY A 143 -6.21 0.57 -0.77
C GLY A 143 -4.78 1.03 -0.47
N ASN A 144 -4.52 2.33 -0.59
CA ASN A 144 -3.22 2.91 -0.22
C ASN A 144 -3.35 4.41 0.15
N PRO A 145 -2.39 4.95 0.92
CA PRO A 145 -2.47 6.32 1.44
C PRO A 145 -2.51 7.40 0.37
N GLN A 146 -1.76 7.25 -0.73
CA GLN A 146 -1.74 8.22 -1.82
C GLN A 146 -3.07 8.29 -2.57
N ASN A 147 -3.77 7.16 -2.74
CA ASN A 147 -5.08 7.14 -3.36
C ASN A 147 -6.10 7.89 -2.50
N LEU A 148 -6.08 7.65 -1.19
CA LEU A 148 -7.00 8.33 -0.28
C LEU A 148 -6.81 9.85 -0.34
N TYR A 149 -5.56 10.30 -0.34
CA TYR A 149 -5.22 11.71 -0.44
C TYR A 149 -5.65 12.31 -1.80
N LEU A 150 -5.24 11.70 -2.92
CA LEU A 150 -5.56 12.19 -4.26
C LEU A 150 -7.07 12.13 -4.53
N TYR A 151 -7.77 11.08 -4.08
CA TYR A 151 -9.22 11.00 -4.11
C TYR A 151 -9.88 12.13 -3.32
N GLY A 152 -9.34 12.44 -2.14
CA GLY A 152 -9.79 13.57 -1.33
C GLY A 152 -9.70 14.90 -2.08
N LYS A 153 -8.63 15.09 -2.85
CA LYS A 153 -8.33 16.31 -3.61
C LYS A 153 -9.05 16.38 -4.95
N SER A 154 -9.27 15.24 -5.63
CA SER A 154 -9.77 15.19 -7.02
C SER A 154 -11.21 15.65 -7.24
N GLY A 155 -12.04 15.67 -6.19
CA GLY A 155 -13.48 15.90 -6.36
C GLY A 155 -14.26 14.75 -7.01
N MET A 156 -13.60 13.69 -7.47
CA MET A 156 -14.21 12.52 -8.09
C MET A 156 -15.20 11.81 -7.17
N SER A 157 -16.24 11.23 -7.73
CA SER A 157 -17.08 10.24 -7.07
C SER A 157 -16.34 8.92 -6.92
N MET A 158 -16.82 8.03 -6.03
CA MET A 158 -16.28 6.68 -5.88
C MET A 158 -16.35 5.89 -7.19
N ALA A 159 -17.46 6.02 -7.93
CA ALA A 159 -17.64 5.32 -9.21
C ALA A 159 -16.62 5.77 -10.26
N GLU A 160 -16.37 7.08 -10.38
CA GLU A 160 -15.36 7.61 -11.30
C GLU A 160 -13.95 7.11 -10.95
N PHE A 161 -13.60 7.08 -9.68
CA PHE A 161 -12.31 6.54 -9.23
C PHE A 161 -12.17 5.05 -9.59
N LEU A 162 -13.19 4.26 -9.28
CA LEU A 162 -13.20 2.82 -9.59
C LEU A 162 -13.09 2.59 -11.11
N LEU A 163 -13.87 3.31 -11.92
CA LEU A 163 -13.83 3.20 -13.38
C LEU A 163 -12.48 3.62 -13.96
N LEU A 164 -11.83 4.66 -13.39
CA LEU A 164 -10.50 5.09 -13.79
C LEU A 164 -9.45 4.00 -13.61
N MET A 165 -9.49 3.29 -12.48
CA MET A 165 -8.45 2.29 -12.13
C MET A 165 -8.81 0.86 -12.54
N PHE A 166 -10.07 0.59 -12.88
CA PHE A 166 -10.56 -0.75 -13.21
C PHE A 166 -9.80 -1.43 -14.35
N PRO A 167 -9.54 -0.78 -15.52
CA PRO A 167 -8.83 -1.43 -16.62
C PRO A 167 -7.46 -1.95 -16.17
N TYR A 168 -6.65 -1.07 -15.56
CA TYR A 168 -5.31 -1.42 -15.07
C TYR A 168 -5.33 -2.55 -14.05
N THR A 169 -6.36 -2.57 -13.20
CA THR A 169 -6.55 -3.63 -12.20
C THR A 169 -6.85 -4.97 -12.86
N VAL A 170 -7.71 -4.99 -13.88
CA VAL A 170 -8.05 -6.22 -14.61
C VAL A 170 -6.84 -6.78 -15.35
N VAL A 171 -6.11 -5.94 -16.09
CA VAL A 171 -4.89 -6.36 -16.80
C VAL A 171 -3.85 -6.89 -15.80
N SER A 172 -3.68 -6.21 -14.67
CA SER A 172 -2.78 -6.66 -13.60
C SER A 172 -3.15 -8.05 -13.06
N LEU A 173 -4.43 -8.29 -12.83
CA LEU A 173 -4.91 -9.60 -12.37
C LEU A 173 -4.63 -10.69 -13.40
N LEU A 174 -4.93 -10.44 -14.68
CA LEU A 174 -4.68 -11.38 -15.76
C LEU A 174 -3.18 -11.72 -15.89
N LEU A 175 -2.30 -10.73 -15.79
CA LEU A 175 -0.87 -10.93 -15.80
C LEU A 175 -0.38 -11.78 -14.61
N LEU A 176 -0.89 -11.52 -13.41
CA LEU A 176 -0.56 -12.29 -12.20
C LEU A 176 -1.03 -13.73 -12.32
N VAL A 177 -2.26 -13.96 -12.80
CA VAL A 177 -2.78 -15.32 -13.04
C VAL A 177 -1.95 -16.04 -14.08
N GLY A 178 -1.63 -15.39 -15.21
CA GLY A 178 -0.76 -15.95 -16.25
C GLY A 178 0.61 -16.33 -15.71
N TRP A 179 1.22 -15.48 -14.88
CA TRP A 179 2.50 -15.77 -14.25
C TRP A 179 2.41 -16.93 -13.26
N ALA A 180 1.37 -16.97 -12.41
CA ALA A 180 1.15 -18.10 -11.50
C ALA A 180 1.01 -19.42 -12.23
N VAL A 181 0.23 -19.46 -13.33
CA VAL A 181 0.10 -20.63 -14.20
C VAL A 181 1.45 -21.04 -14.79
N ALA A 182 2.23 -20.08 -15.31
CA ALA A 182 3.54 -20.36 -15.91
C ALA A 182 4.55 -20.95 -14.90
N VAL A 183 4.55 -20.46 -13.67
CA VAL A 183 5.43 -20.96 -12.60
C VAL A 183 4.98 -22.35 -12.13
N CYS A 184 3.68 -22.57 -11.96
CA CYS A 184 3.15 -23.83 -11.44
C CYS A 184 3.16 -24.97 -12.46
N ARG A 185 3.16 -24.69 -13.79
CA ARG A 185 3.22 -25.73 -14.84
C ARG A 185 4.42 -26.68 -14.70
N LYS A 186 5.51 -26.21 -14.12
CA LYS A 186 6.76 -26.97 -13.93
C LYS A 186 6.80 -27.74 -12.61
N GLN A 187 5.78 -27.57 -11.75
CA GLN A 187 5.74 -28.19 -10.44
C GLN A 187 4.74 -29.37 -10.45
N ALA A 188 5.16 -30.49 -9.87
CA ALA A 188 4.25 -31.60 -9.66
C ALA A 188 3.09 -31.15 -8.73
N SER A 189 1.87 -31.60 -9.01
CA SER A 189 0.74 -31.37 -8.11
C SER A 189 1.02 -32.09 -6.79
N SER A 190 1.57 -31.36 -5.82
CA SER A 190 1.83 -31.89 -4.49
C SER A 190 0.57 -31.73 -3.65
N CYS A 191 0.13 -32.80 -2.99
CA CYS A 191 -0.87 -32.69 -1.95
C CYS A 191 -0.35 -31.78 -0.84
N ILE A 192 -1.14 -30.79 -0.45
CA ILE A 192 -0.81 -29.90 0.64
C ILE A 192 -0.95 -30.70 1.92
N GLY A 193 0.14 -30.85 2.67
CA GLY A 193 0.07 -31.39 4.03
C GLY A 193 -0.85 -30.54 4.93
N ALA A 194 -1.28 -31.09 6.05
CA ALA A 194 -2.09 -30.35 7.01
C ALA A 194 -1.40 -29.02 7.38
N LEU A 195 -2.13 -27.91 7.29
CA LEU A 195 -1.63 -26.60 7.72
C LEU A 195 -1.27 -26.67 9.20
N PRO A 196 -0.10 -26.14 9.63
CA PRO A 196 0.28 -26.12 11.03
C PRO A 196 -0.81 -25.43 11.87
N GLU A 197 -1.21 -26.07 12.97
CA GLU A 197 -2.10 -25.44 13.95
C GLU A 197 -1.34 -24.27 14.61
N GLN A 198 -1.90 -23.07 14.48
CA GLN A 198 -1.44 -21.96 15.33
C GLN A 198 -2.26 -21.92 16.62
N PRO A 199 -1.65 -21.45 17.74
CA PRO A 199 -2.40 -21.28 18.98
C PRO A 199 -3.62 -20.41 18.71
N ASN A 200 -4.80 -20.89 19.13
CA ASN A 200 -6.06 -20.18 19.05
C ASN A 200 -5.92 -18.82 19.76
N THR A 201 -5.68 -17.76 19.00
CA THR A 201 -5.94 -16.42 19.52
C THR A 201 -7.44 -16.35 19.79
N THR A 202 -7.80 -16.21 21.07
CA THR A 202 -9.19 -16.02 21.49
C THR A 202 -9.70 -14.72 20.88
N ALA A 203 -10.38 -14.86 19.74
CA ALA A 203 -10.94 -13.72 19.04
C ALA A 203 -12.19 -13.23 19.79
N ASP A 204 -12.17 -11.98 20.20
CA ASP A 204 -13.37 -11.36 20.76
C ASP A 204 -14.30 -10.91 19.62
N ARG A 205 -15.41 -11.66 19.46
CA ARG A 205 -16.41 -11.35 18.43
C ARG A 205 -17.01 -9.96 18.58
N LYS A 206 -17.08 -9.42 19.79
CA LYS A 206 -17.63 -8.07 20.03
C LYS A 206 -16.69 -7.01 19.48
N ILE A 207 -15.37 -7.18 19.66
CA ILE A 207 -14.36 -6.25 19.13
C ILE A 207 -14.36 -6.34 17.60
N ILE A 208 -14.42 -7.55 17.03
CA ILE A 208 -14.48 -7.71 15.55
C ILE A 208 -15.71 -7.02 14.97
N LEU A 209 -16.88 -7.20 15.59
CA LEU A 209 -18.10 -6.55 15.13
C LEU A 209 -18.02 -5.03 15.26
N LEU A 210 -17.47 -4.53 16.38
CA LEU A 210 -17.23 -3.09 16.58
C LEU A 210 -16.33 -2.54 15.48
N ASP A 211 -15.18 -3.18 15.22
CA ASP A 211 -14.23 -2.76 14.18
C ASP A 211 -14.88 -2.80 12.79
N ALA A 212 -15.72 -3.79 12.50
CA ALA A 212 -16.47 -3.86 11.24
C ALA A 212 -17.45 -2.69 11.08
N VAL A 213 -18.21 -2.36 12.15
CA VAL A 213 -19.14 -1.21 12.13
C VAL A 213 -18.37 0.09 11.98
N LEU A 214 -17.24 0.27 12.69
CA LEU A 214 -16.41 1.45 12.57
C LEU A 214 -15.78 1.57 11.17
N PHE A 215 -15.48 0.45 10.53
CA PHE A 215 -15.02 0.43 9.14
C PHE A 215 -16.07 0.97 8.19
N GLU A 216 -17.34 0.53 8.31
CA GLU A 216 -18.45 1.07 7.52
C GLU A 216 -18.63 2.59 7.74
N VAL A 217 -18.53 3.05 9.00
CA VAL A 217 -18.58 4.48 9.33
C VAL A 217 -17.44 5.25 8.63
N CYS A 218 -16.22 4.68 8.59
CA CYS A 218 -15.11 5.28 7.86
C CYS A 218 -15.35 5.29 6.35
N LEU A 219 -15.92 4.23 5.77
CA LEU A 219 -16.28 4.21 4.34
C LEU A 219 -17.28 5.31 3.99
N LEU A 220 -18.28 5.56 4.83
CA LEU A 220 -19.22 6.67 4.65
C LEU A 220 -18.51 8.04 4.69
N ALA A 221 -17.44 8.18 5.49
CA ALA A 221 -16.62 9.40 5.49
C ALA A 221 -15.73 9.51 4.23
N VAL A 222 -15.20 8.39 3.74
CA VAL A 222 -14.43 8.36 2.49
C VAL A 222 -15.30 8.81 1.31
N VAL A 223 -16.52 8.28 1.19
CA VAL A 223 -17.47 8.66 0.12
C VAL A 223 -18.18 10.00 0.38
N ARG A 224 -17.77 10.75 1.40
CA ARG A 224 -18.27 12.10 1.74
C ARG A 224 -19.74 12.17 2.18
N VAL A 225 -20.34 11.05 2.58
CA VAL A 225 -21.69 11.00 3.15
C VAL A 225 -21.66 11.46 4.61
N LEU A 226 -20.60 11.09 5.35
CA LEU A 226 -20.42 11.45 6.75
C LEU A 226 -19.24 12.43 6.91
N PRO A 227 -19.32 13.45 7.77
CA PRO A 227 -18.18 14.29 8.10
C PRO A 227 -17.03 13.45 8.70
N TYR A 228 -15.81 13.65 8.20
CA TYR A 228 -14.63 12.88 8.64
C TYR A 228 -14.35 13.02 10.16
N GLY A 229 -14.66 14.18 10.74
CA GLY A 229 -14.49 14.41 12.18
C GLY A 229 -15.37 13.51 13.04
N VAL A 230 -16.59 13.17 12.57
CA VAL A 230 -17.50 12.24 13.26
C VAL A 230 -16.94 10.82 13.21
N ALA A 231 -16.47 10.37 12.04
CA ALA A 231 -15.83 9.06 11.90
C ALA A 231 -14.57 8.95 12.77
N PHE A 232 -13.71 9.96 12.75
CA PHE A 232 -12.52 10.02 13.59
C PHE A 232 -12.84 9.95 15.08
N ALA A 233 -13.80 10.77 15.54
CA ALA A 233 -14.22 10.77 16.94
C ALA A 233 -14.80 9.41 17.36
N ALA A 234 -15.66 8.82 16.52
CA ALA A 234 -16.24 7.51 16.78
C ALA A 234 -15.14 6.43 16.92
N VAL A 235 -14.20 6.37 15.97
CA VAL A 235 -13.10 5.39 16.03
C VAL A 235 -12.24 5.62 17.26
N LEU A 236 -11.84 6.85 17.54
CA LEU A 236 -10.97 7.17 18.68
C LEU A 236 -11.65 6.80 20.01
N VAL A 237 -12.89 7.23 20.21
CA VAL A 237 -13.62 6.97 21.47
C VAL A 237 -13.89 5.47 21.64
N CYS A 238 -14.41 4.80 20.62
CA CYS A 238 -14.69 3.36 20.70
C CYS A 238 -13.42 2.55 20.96
N THR A 239 -12.32 2.87 20.29
CA THR A 239 -11.04 2.16 20.50
C THR A 239 -10.47 2.45 21.88
N LEU A 240 -10.56 3.67 22.39
CA LEU A 240 -10.15 4.02 23.76
C LEU A 240 -10.94 3.26 24.83
N CYS A 241 -12.22 3.02 24.58
CA CYS A 241 -13.10 2.29 25.51
C CYS A 241 -12.94 0.77 25.41
N ALA A 242 -12.84 0.24 24.18
CA ALA A 242 -12.86 -1.21 23.95
C ALA A 242 -11.44 -1.84 23.98
N ASP A 243 -10.47 -1.23 23.32
CA ASP A 243 -9.11 -1.78 23.20
C ASP A 243 -8.05 -0.70 22.95
N ARG A 244 -7.65 0.00 24.01
CA ARG A 244 -6.62 1.04 23.96
C ARG A 244 -5.28 0.57 23.38
N SER A 245 -4.98 -0.73 23.51
CA SER A 245 -3.70 -1.26 23.08
C SER A 245 -3.57 -1.30 21.56
N THR A 246 -4.68 -1.26 20.82
CA THR A 246 -4.71 -1.16 19.36
C THR A 246 -4.06 0.15 18.86
N LEU A 247 -4.24 1.25 19.59
CA LEU A 247 -3.63 2.54 19.24
C LEU A 247 -2.09 2.50 19.18
N ARG A 248 -1.45 1.58 19.91
CA ARG A 248 0.02 1.41 19.86
C ARG A 248 0.52 0.80 18.56
N ASN A 249 -0.38 0.18 17.79
CA ASN A 249 -0.06 -0.49 16.53
C ASN A 249 -0.36 0.37 15.30
N VAL A 250 -0.83 1.61 15.50
CA VAL A 250 -1.04 2.59 14.43
C VAL A 250 0.31 3.09 13.92
N ASP A 251 0.45 3.24 12.62
CA ASP A 251 1.67 3.78 12.01
C ASP A 251 1.68 5.32 12.10
N TYR A 252 2.11 5.82 13.26
CA TYR A 252 2.29 7.25 13.48
C TYR A 252 3.41 7.85 12.62
N SER A 253 4.38 7.02 12.19
CA SER A 253 5.47 7.47 11.32
C SER A 253 4.94 7.91 9.97
N LEU A 254 3.99 7.16 9.41
CA LEU A 254 3.30 7.51 8.18
C LEU A 254 2.54 8.84 8.31
N LEU A 255 1.76 9.03 9.40
CA LEU A 255 1.02 10.27 9.63
C LEU A 255 1.93 11.49 9.75
N LEU A 256 3.02 11.37 10.51
CA LEU A 256 4.02 12.43 10.65
C LEU A 256 4.74 12.72 9.32
N THR A 257 4.94 11.70 8.50
CA THR A 257 5.50 11.85 7.14
C THR A 257 4.58 12.71 6.27
N PHE A 258 3.27 12.48 6.32
CA PHE A 258 2.29 13.32 5.62
C PHE A 258 2.35 14.78 6.10
N VAL A 259 2.35 15.00 7.41
CA VAL A 259 2.45 16.37 7.98
C VAL A 259 3.73 17.07 7.49
N ALA A 260 4.87 16.39 7.56
CA ALA A 260 6.14 16.95 7.10
C ALA A 260 6.12 17.29 5.59
N PHE A 261 5.56 16.40 4.75
CA PHE A 261 5.40 16.68 3.33
C PHE A 261 4.41 17.80 3.04
N PHE A 262 3.31 17.91 3.77
CA PHE A 262 2.38 19.03 3.61
C PHE A 262 3.07 20.37 3.85
N ILE A 263 3.87 20.48 4.91
CA ILE A 263 4.65 21.68 5.20
C ILE A 263 5.67 21.94 4.06
N PHE A 264 6.43 20.92 3.68
CA PHE A 264 7.43 21.05 2.62
C PHE A 264 6.82 21.53 1.30
N ILE A 265 5.72 20.91 0.87
CA ILE A 265 5.05 21.21 -0.40
C ILE A 265 4.37 22.58 -0.36
N GLY A 266 3.70 22.93 0.76
CA GLY A 266 3.13 24.23 0.96
C GLY A 266 4.16 25.34 0.82
N ASN A 267 5.34 25.16 1.42
CA ASN A 267 6.45 26.10 1.28
C ASN A 267 6.98 26.17 -0.16
N LEU A 268 7.16 25.04 -0.84
CA LEU A 268 7.62 25.02 -2.24
C LEU A 268 6.61 25.71 -3.17
N GLY A 269 5.32 25.58 -2.93
CA GLY A 269 4.28 26.28 -3.68
C GLY A 269 4.36 27.80 -3.60
N ARG A 270 4.94 28.32 -2.49
CA ARG A 270 5.17 29.76 -2.29
C ARG A 270 6.47 30.28 -2.92
N ILE A 271 7.29 29.43 -3.54
CA ILE A 271 8.51 29.80 -4.25
C ILE A 271 8.20 29.84 -5.77
N PRO A 272 8.00 31.02 -6.39
CA PRO A 272 7.49 31.11 -7.77
C PRO A 272 8.39 30.42 -8.80
N ALA A 273 9.71 30.51 -8.64
CA ALA A 273 10.67 29.89 -9.55
C ALA A 273 10.56 28.36 -9.55
N PHE A 274 10.39 27.75 -8.37
CA PHE A 274 10.23 26.32 -8.23
C PHE A 274 8.85 25.85 -8.73
N SER A 275 7.81 26.57 -8.34
CA SER A 275 6.43 26.26 -8.75
C SER A 275 6.29 26.30 -10.27
N GLY A 276 6.77 27.37 -10.93
CA GLY A 276 6.72 27.49 -12.40
C GLY A 276 7.55 26.42 -13.11
N TRP A 277 8.73 26.09 -12.58
CA TRP A 277 9.58 25.03 -13.14
C TRP A 277 8.89 23.65 -13.07
N LEU A 278 8.31 23.29 -11.91
CA LEU A 278 7.68 21.99 -11.74
C LEU A 278 6.37 21.87 -12.55
N GLN A 279 5.57 22.96 -12.60
CA GLN A 279 4.40 23.02 -13.47
C GLN A 279 4.73 22.81 -14.95
N ALA A 280 5.81 23.42 -15.42
CA ALA A 280 6.28 23.27 -16.81
C ALA A 280 6.72 21.83 -17.13
N ILE A 281 7.32 21.12 -16.16
CA ILE A 281 7.70 19.70 -16.30
C ILE A 281 6.46 18.82 -16.35
N LEU A 282 5.47 19.11 -15.50
CA LEU A 282 4.24 18.32 -15.38
C LEU A 282 3.35 18.45 -16.61
N ALA A 283 3.22 19.65 -17.16
CA ALA A 283 2.23 19.97 -18.19
C ALA A 283 2.15 18.93 -19.33
N GLY A 284 1.06 18.12 -19.34
CA GLY A 284 0.80 17.03 -20.29
C GLY A 284 1.69 15.79 -20.12
N ARG A 285 2.46 15.68 -19.02
CA ARG A 285 3.37 14.55 -18.74
C ARG A 285 3.20 13.99 -17.33
N GLU A 286 2.10 14.33 -16.67
CA GLU A 286 1.86 14.07 -15.24
C GLU A 286 2.05 12.58 -14.89
N VAL A 287 1.52 11.67 -15.72
CA VAL A 287 1.65 10.21 -15.49
C VAL A 287 3.11 9.78 -15.51
N LEU A 288 3.87 10.18 -16.54
CA LEU A 288 5.28 9.77 -16.67
C LEU A 288 6.15 10.41 -15.59
N VAL A 289 5.91 11.68 -15.27
CA VAL A 289 6.63 12.39 -14.19
C VAL A 289 6.33 11.72 -12.85
N ALA A 290 5.08 11.35 -12.58
CA ALA A 290 4.70 10.66 -11.35
C ALA A 290 5.34 9.27 -11.25
N VAL A 291 5.38 8.51 -12.35
CA VAL A 291 6.09 7.22 -12.39
C VAL A 291 7.58 7.40 -12.08
N LEU A 292 8.25 8.36 -12.72
CA LEU A 292 9.68 8.60 -12.52
C LEU A 292 9.98 9.13 -11.11
N ALA A 293 9.19 10.08 -10.61
CA ALA A 293 9.33 10.59 -9.24
C ALA A 293 9.18 9.48 -8.21
N SER A 294 8.23 8.55 -8.42
CA SER A 294 8.02 7.41 -7.53
C SER A 294 9.23 6.49 -7.43
N GLN A 295 10.04 6.35 -8.50
CA GLN A 295 11.26 5.53 -8.47
C GLN A 295 12.32 6.06 -7.51
N VAL A 296 12.29 7.36 -7.22
CA VAL A 296 13.29 8.04 -6.37
C VAL A 296 12.75 8.32 -4.98
N THR A 297 11.50 8.82 -4.88
CA THR A 297 10.92 9.30 -3.62
C THR A 297 9.91 8.33 -3.00
N SER A 298 9.50 7.28 -3.69
CA SER A 298 8.32 6.44 -3.42
C SER A 298 7.01 7.11 -3.86
N ASN A 299 5.99 6.28 -4.15
CA ASN A 299 4.71 6.72 -4.72
C ASN A 299 3.91 7.66 -3.81
N VAL A 300 3.95 7.48 -2.49
CA VAL A 300 3.23 8.36 -1.54
C VAL A 300 3.84 9.77 -1.53
N PRO A 301 5.15 9.97 -1.31
CA PRO A 301 5.77 11.28 -1.43
C PRO A 301 5.62 11.92 -2.81
N ALA A 302 5.72 11.12 -3.90
CA ALA A 302 5.50 11.61 -5.25
C ALA A 302 4.08 12.17 -5.44
N ALA A 303 3.06 11.44 -4.97
CA ALA A 303 1.67 11.90 -5.01
C ALA A 303 1.47 13.22 -4.28
N LEU A 304 2.00 13.31 -3.05
CA LEU A 304 1.92 14.53 -2.24
C LEU A 304 2.62 15.69 -2.96
N LEU A 305 3.88 15.51 -3.36
CA LEU A 305 4.67 16.56 -4.00
C LEU A 305 4.00 17.08 -5.27
N LEU A 306 3.69 16.18 -6.20
CA LEU A 306 3.23 16.59 -7.53
C LEU A 306 1.84 17.20 -7.52
N SER A 307 0.96 16.75 -6.61
CA SER A 307 -0.40 17.27 -6.50
C SER A 307 -0.49 18.74 -6.05
N GLY A 308 0.59 19.32 -5.54
CA GLY A 308 0.67 20.75 -5.23
C GLY A 308 0.87 21.64 -6.48
N PHE A 309 1.15 21.03 -7.66
CA PHE A 309 1.61 21.77 -8.84
C PHE A 309 0.84 21.42 -10.13
N THR A 310 -0.18 20.58 -10.05
CA THR A 310 -1.09 20.27 -11.15
C THR A 310 -2.48 19.96 -10.62
N ASP A 311 -3.51 20.26 -11.44
CA ASP A 311 -4.90 19.92 -11.17
C ASP A 311 -5.30 18.59 -11.83
N GLU A 312 -4.40 17.98 -12.63
CA GLU A 312 -4.60 16.70 -13.33
C GLU A 312 -4.51 15.51 -12.35
N THR A 313 -5.41 15.49 -11.35
CA THR A 313 -5.41 14.49 -10.29
C THR A 313 -5.66 13.07 -10.80
N ALA A 314 -6.44 12.90 -11.88
CA ALA A 314 -6.63 11.59 -12.52
C ALA A 314 -5.30 11.03 -13.05
N ALA A 315 -4.52 11.86 -13.72
CA ALA A 315 -3.20 11.48 -14.23
C ALA A 315 -2.22 11.14 -13.09
N LEU A 316 -2.27 11.89 -11.97
CA LEU A 316 -1.47 11.59 -10.79
C LEU A 316 -1.89 10.27 -10.12
N ILE A 317 -3.19 9.96 -10.03
CA ILE A 317 -3.68 8.69 -9.50
C ILE A 317 -3.12 7.54 -10.33
N ILE A 318 -3.24 7.59 -11.66
CA ILE A 318 -2.67 6.57 -12.55
C ILE A 318 -1.15 6.49 -12.35
N GLY A 319 -0.46 7.62 -12.50
CA GLY A 319 1.00 7.68 -12.50
C GLY A 319 1.63 7.20 -11.19
N THR A 320 1.08 7.56 -10.04
CA THR A 320 1.62 7.16 -8.73
C THR A 320 1.31 5.70 -8.38
N ASN A 321 0.19 5.15 -8.86
CA ASN A 321 -0.12 3.73 -8.69
C ASN A 321 0.78 2.86 -9.58
N LEU A 322 0.91 3.17 -10.87
CA LEU A 322 1.85 2.48 -11.76
C LEU A 322 3.29 2.71 -11.31
N GLY A 323 3.61 3.90 -10.83
CA GLY A 323 4.90 4.26 -10.27
C GLY A 323 5.30 3.51 -9.00
N GLY A 324 4.35 2.86 -8.31
CA GLY A 324 4.64 1.92 -7.22
C GLY A 324 5.33 0.64 -7.66
N LEU A 325 5.33 0.35 -8.97
CA LEU A 325 6.15 -0.69 -9.61
C LEU A 325 7.55 -0.16 -9.94
N GLY A 326 8.47 -1.06 -10.27
CA GLY A 326 9.84 -0.73 -10.70
C GLY A 326 10.85 -1.01 -9.60
N THR A 327 11.43 0.02 -8.98
CA THR A 327 12.45 -0.14 -7.94
C THR A 327 11.87 -0.56 -6.59
N LEU A 328 12.72 -1.09 -5.69
CA LEU A 328 12.29 -1.37 -4.31
C LEU A 328 11.89 -0.11 -3.53
N ILE A 329 12.40 1.05 -3.94
CA ILE A 329 12.09 2.34 -3.29
C ILE A 329 10.74 2.89 -3.76
N ALA A 330 10.30 2.49 -4.95
CA ALA A 330 9.09 2.99 -5.59
C ALA A 330 7.82 2.78 -4.74
N SER A 331 7.80 1.74 -3.90
CA SER A 331 6.72 1.49 -2.94
C SER A 331 7.28 0.99 -1.61
N MET A 332 6.79 1.53 -0.49
CA MET A 332 7.14 1.03 0.85
C MET A 332 6.72 -0.43 1.03
N ALA A 333 5.62 -0.85 0.43
CA ALA A 333 5.15 -2.24 0.40
C ALA A 333 6.22 -3.19 -0.17
N SER A 334 6.96 -2.78 -1.20
CA SER A 334 8.05 -3.56 -1.79
C SER A 334 9.20 -3.78 -0.80
N LEU A 335 9.51 -2.79 0.03
CA LEU A 335 10.52 -2.91 1.08
C LEU A 335 10.08 -3.86 2.20
N ILE A 336 8.79 -3.96 2.50
CA ILE A 336 8.25 -4.90 3.49
C ILE A 336 8.57 -6.34 3.08
N SER A 337 8.21 -6.72 1.85
CA SER A 337 8.47 -8.07 1.33
C SER A 337 9.97 -8.37 1.26
N TYR A 338 10.78 -7.42 0.79
CA TYR A 338 12.23 -7.58 0.74
C TYR A 338 12.84 -7.80 2.14
N ARG A 339 12.40 -7.05 3.16
CA ARG A 339 12.85 -7.23 4.54
C ARG A 339 12.48 -8.60 5.10
N GLN A 340 11.30 -9.12 4.75
CA GLN A 340 10.87 -10.45 5.16
C GLN A 340 11.72 -11.55 4.51
N ILE A 341 11.97 -11.46 3.20
CA ILE A 341 12.91 -12.38 2.51
C ILE A 341 14.31 -12.27 3.12
N ALA A 342 14.79 -11.06 3.40
CA ALA A 342 16.11 -10.87 4.00
C ALA A 342 16.24 -11.47 5.39
N ARG A 343 15.13 -11.61 6.12
CA ARG A 343 15.07 -12.22 7.44
C ARG A 343 14.94 -13.75 7.38
N GLU A 344 14.02 -14.26 6.56
CA GLU A 344 13.67 -15.69 6.51
C GLU A 344 14.61 -16.49 5.58
N LEU A 345 15.10 -15.87 4.50
CA LEU A 345 15.94 -16.49 3.47
C LEU A 345 17.08 -15.54 3.05
N PRO A 346 18.05 -15.28 3.95
CA PRO A 346 19.10 -14.29 3.70
C PRO A 346 19.98 -14.62 2.49
N GLU A 347 20.17 -15.90 2.15
CA GLU A 347 20.91 -16.37 0.98
C GLU A 347 20.18 -16.13 -0.35
N GLU A 348 18.85 -16.04 -0.34
CA GLU A 348 18.02 -15.87 -1.55
C GLU A 348 17.74 -14.38 -1.88
N LYS A 349 18.26 -13.42 -1.09
CA LYS A 349 18.04 -11.96 -1.31
C LYS A 349 18.36 -11.51 -2.72
N GLY A 350 19.48 -11.97 -3.27
CA GLY A 350 19.92 -11.58 -4.59
C GLY A 350 18.99 -12.13 -5.68
N ARG A 351 18.50 -13.36 -5.53
CA ARG A 351 17.53 -13.97 -6.43
C ARG A 351 16.19 -13.25 -6.39
N TYR A 352 15.72 -12.95 -5.17
CA TYR A 352 14.50 -12.15 -4.99
C TYR A 352 14.63 -10.78 -5.67
N PHE A 353 15.71 -10.04 -5.39
CA PHE A 353 15.93 -8.71 -5.96
C PHE A 353 15.91 -8.71 -7.49
N LYS A 354 16.59 -9.68 -8.13
CA LYS A 354 16.62 -9.81 -9.58
C LYS A 354 15.23 -10.11 -10.16
N LEU A 355 14.53 -11.10 -9.60
CA LEU A 355 13.20 -11.49 -10.05
C LEU A 355 12.19 -10.36 -9.81
N PHE A 356 12.24 -9.73 -8.62
CA PHE A 356 11.40 -8.60 -8.27
C PHE A 356 11.56 -7.45 -9.26
N THR A 357 12.80 -7.00 -9.50
CA THR A 357 13.05 -5.86 -10.40
C THR A 357 12.61 -6.18 -11.83
N LEU A 358 12.95 -7.37 -12.35
CA LEU A 358 12.57 -7.76 -13.70
C LEU A 358 11.05 -7.84 -13.86
N SER A 359 10.35 -8.50 -12.93
CA SER A 359 8.89 -8.64 -13.01
C SER A 359 8.18 -7.30 -12.85
N ASN A 360 8.61 -6.45 -11.90
CA ASN A 360 8.04 -5.11 -11.73
C ASN A 360 8.23 -4.25 -12.99
N LEU A 361 9.39 -4.30 -13.64
CA LEU A 361 9.63 -3.57 -14.90
C LEU A 361 8.74 -4.09 -16.03
N ILE A 362 8.56 -5.41 -16.16
CA ILE A 362 7.67 -5.99 -17.18
C ILE A 362 6.23 -5.51 -16.96
N PHE A 363 5.72 -5.61 -15.73
CA PHE A 363 4.38 -5.14 -15.40
C PHE A 363 4.23 -3.63 -15.64
N LEU A 364 5.20 -2.83 -15.23
CA LEU A 364 5.20 -1.38 -15.46
C LEU A 364 5.13 -1.04 -16.94
N VAL A 365 5.95 -1.68 -17.78
CA VAL A 365 5.96 -1.42 -19.23
C VAL A 365 4.62 -1.80 -19.86
N ILE A 366 4.03 -2.95 -19.50
CA ILE A 366 2.73 -3.38 -20.03
C ILE A 366 1.63 -2.40 -19.62
N LEU A 367 1.58 -1.99 -18.35
CA LEU A 367 0.57 -1.07 -17.85
C LEU A 367 0.74 0.36 -18.38
N LEU A 368 1.98 0.80 -18.63
CA LEU A 368 2.22 2.07 -19.33
C LEU A 368 1.80 2.01 -20.81
N ALA A 369 1.97 0.86 -21.48
CA ALA A 369 1.44 0.67 -22.83
C ALA A 369 -0.09 0.68 -22.82
N GLU A 370 -0.72 0.03 -21.85
CA GLU A 370 -2.17 0.09 -21.63
C GLU A 370 -2.65 1.54 -21.43
N TRP A 371 -1.99 2.28 -20.51
CA TRP A 371 -2.29 3.70 -20.32
C TRP A 371 -2.20 4.49 -21.61
N ARG A 372 -1.18 4.26 -22.42
CA ARG A 372 -1.02 4.97 -23.70
C ARG A 372 -2.13 4.66 -24.71
N ILE A 373 -2.73 3.48 -24.65
CA ILE A 373 -3.82 3.04 -25.52
C ILE A 373 -5.16 3.60 -25.05
N ILE A 374 -5.44 3.52 -23.73
CA ILE A 374 -6.72 3.92 -23.13
C ILE A 374 -6.79 5.44 -22.94
N GLY A 375 -5.70 6.08 -22.57
CA GLY A 375 -5.59 7.49 -22.23
C GLY A 375 -5.48 8.44 -23.44
N ARG A 376 -5.93 8.03 -24.61
CA ARG A 376 -6.02 8.88 -25.82
C ARG A 376 -7.31 9.65 -25.89
#